data_f2b9e89117ced4782fea6e846d5ed9e1
#
_entry.id   f2b9e89117ced4782fea6e846d5ed9e1
#
_cell.length_a   1.000
_cell.length_b   1.000
_cell.length_c   1.000
_cell.angle_alpha   90.00
_cell.angle_beta   90.00
_cell.angle_gamma   90.00
#
_symmetry.space_group_name_H-M   'P 1'
#
loop_
_entity.id
_entity.type
_entity.pdbx_description
1 polymer ?
#
loop_
_entity_poly.entity_id
_entity_poly.type
_entity_poly.pdbx_seq_one_letter_code
_entity_poly.pdbx_strand_id
1 'polypeptide(L)'
;HGAVDEMAHAETFHGYAPDLGYEFLRSAMAKNDYQAKGCDIKADEIFISDGAKEDCGNIQEIFSKDSKIAVCDPVYPVYVDTNVMAGRTGTYDAAAGTWSNVIYMPCTKETNFAPELPKETPDIIYLCFPNNPTGSTVTKEQLQTWVDYANKTGAVIIYDAAYEAYISEKEVPHSIYECEGARTCAIEIRSFSKNAGFTGVRLSATVIPKDIKSGDVMLHSLWARRHGTKFNGTSYIIQKAGEAVYSDAGKEQLSAQVAYYMNNAKVIKEGLKDAGYNVSGGVNAPYIWLETPKGMTSWDFFDYLLEKANV
;
A
#
# COMPACT_ATOMS: atom_id res chain seq x y z
N HIS A 1 -0.44 -26.24 8.49
CA HIS A 1 -0.95 -27.47 9.14
C HIS A 1 -0.77 -27.38 10.67
N GLY A 2 0.44 -27.12 11.23
CA GLY A 2 0.68 -27.09 12.67
C GLY A 2 -0.31 -26.19 13.45
N ALA A 3 -0.62 -25.01 12.95
CA ALA A 3 -1.58 -24.11 13.60
C ALA A 3 -3.03 -24.68 13.60
N VAL A 4 -3.38 -25.50 12.61
CA VAL A 4 -4.69 -26.20 12.59
C VAL A 4 -4.69 -27.33 13.63
N ASP A 5 -3.57 -28.03 13.74
CA ASP A 5 -3.40 -29.11 14.74
C ASP A 5 -3.43 -28.54 16.17
N GLU A 6 -2.77 -27.39 16.42
CA GLU A 6 -2.84 -26.68 17.71
C GLU A 6 -4.28 -26.30 18.08
N MET A 7 -5.07 -25.82 17.11
CA MET A 7 -6.49 -25.45 17.35
C MET A 7 -7.39 -26.65 17.66
N ALA A 8 -6.96 -27.87 17.36
CA ALA A 8 -7.73 -29.09 17.63
C ALA A 8 -7.60 -29.60 19.08
N HIS A 9 -6.68 -29.05 19.86
CA HIS A 9 -6.40 -29.50 21.23
C HIS A 9 -6.77 -28.42 22.25
N ALA A 10 -7.40 -28.83 23.36
CA ALA A 10 -7.87 -27.90 24.39
C ALA A 10 -6.73 -27.06 25.01
N GLU A 11 -5.54 -27.67 25.17
CA GLU A 11 -4.37 -27.03 25.79
C GLU A 11 -3.73 -25.95 24.91
N THR A 12 -3.95 -26.02 23.60
CA THR A 12 -3.36 -25.12 22.60
C THR A 12 -4.40 -24.40 21.78
N PHE A 13 -5.66 -24.47 22.17
CA PHE A 13 -6.75 -23.74 21.52
C PHE A 13 -6.60 -22.22 21.70
N HIS A 14 -6.87 -21.48 20.65
CA HIS A 14 -6.87 -20.01 20.65
C HIS A 14 -8.27 -19.47 20.36
N GLY A 15 -8.80 -18.63 21.26
CA GLY A 15 -10.02 -17.85 21.06
C GLY A 15 -9.78 -16.57 20.25
N TYR A 16 -10.42 -15.49 20.65
CA TYR A 16 -10.19 -14.18 20.04
C TYR A 16 -8.72 -13.76 20.13
N ALA A 17 -8.21 -13.21 19.02
CA ALA A 17 -6.87 -12.62 19.01
C ALA A 17 -6.81 -11.37 19.91
N PRO A 18 -5.60 -10.97 20.38
CA PRO A 18 -5.41 -9.62 20.91
C PRO A 18 -5.80 -8.55 19.89
N ASP A 19 -6.30 -7.39 20.34
CA ASP A 19 -6.79 -6.32 19.46
C ASP A 19 -5.79 -5.90 18.38
N LEU A 20 -4.50 -5.86 18.68
CA LEU A 20 -3.44 -5.53 17.69
C LEU A 20 -3.03 -6.72 16.81
N GLY A 21 -3.52 -7.91 17.07
CA GLY A 21 -3.00 -9.16 16.54
C GLY A 21 -1.95 -9.80 17.46
N TYR A 22 -1.55 -11.02 17.16
CA TYR A 22 -0.60 -11.78 17.99
C TYR A 22 0.81 -11.16 17.93
N GLU A 23 1.46 -11.15 19.08
CA GLU A 23 2.80 -10.56 19.24
C GLU A 23 3.85 -11.26 18.39
N PHE A 24 3.75 -12.58 18.21
CA PHE A 24 4.71 -13.33 17.39
C PHE A 24 4.80 -12.78 15.95
N LEU A 25 3.66 -12.45 15.33
CA LEU A 25 3.63 -11.89 13.98
C LEU A 25 4.10 -10.43 13.97
N ARG A 26 3.57 -9.60 14.90
CA ARG A 26 3.95 -8.19 14.99
C ARG A 26 5.46 -8.02 15.25
N SER A 27 6.03 -8.86 16.12
CA SER A 27 7.48 -8.88 16.40
C SER A 27 8.29 -9.35 15.20
N ALA A 28 7.82 -10.36 14.46
CA ALA A 28 8.46 -10.81 13.23
C ALA A 28 8.48 -9.71 12.17
N MET A 29 7.37 -9.00 11.98
CA MET A 29 7.27 -7.85 11.08
C MET A 29 8.20 -6.71 11.51
N ALA A 30 8.14 -6.29 12.78
CA ALA A 30 9.01 -5.23 13.30
C ALA A 30 10.49 -5.53 13.04
N LYS A 31 10.91 -6.76 13.31
CA LYS A 31 12.29 -7.19 13.13
C LYS A 31 12.72 -7.22 11.67
N ASN A 32 11.93 -7.88 10.80
CA ASN A 32 12.35 -8.18 9.44
C ASN A 32 12.04 -7.05 8.44
N ASP A 33 10.87 -6.40 8.56
CA ASP A 33 10.44 -5.41 7.59
C ASP A 33 10.97 -4.01 7.90
N TYR A 34 11.29 -3.72 9.17
CA TYR A 34 11.67 -2.38 9.64
C TYR A 34 13.06 -2.34 10.27
N GLN A 35 13.27 -3.01 11.40
CA GLN A 35 14.52 -2.91 12.16
C GLN A 35 15.72 -3.41 11.38
N ALA A 36 15.57 -4.45 10.56
CA ALA A 36 16.61 -4.93 9.66
C ALA A 36 17.03 -3.91 8.60
N LYS A 37 16.19 -2.88 8.35
CA LYS A 37 16.44 -1.76 7.44
C LYS A 37 16.79 -0.45 8.19
N GLY A 38 16.99 -0.52 9.50
CA GLY A 38 17.32 0.64 10.34
C GLY A 38 16.12 1.50 10.73
N CYS A 39 14.89 1.06 10.46
CA CYS A 39 13.68 1.78 10.83
C CYS A 39 13.26 1.43 12.27
N ASP A 40 13.04 2.44 13.11
CA ASP A 40 12.67 2.25 14.52
C ASP A 40 11.15 2.06 14.67
N ILE A 41 10.62 0.95 14.19
CA ILE A 41 9.22 0.53 14.38
C ILE A 41 9.17 -0.60 15.43
N LYS A 42 8.24 -0.45 16.37
CA LYS A 42 8.01 -1.42 17.45
C LYS A 42 6.79 -2.30 17.13
N ALA A 43 6.76 -3.50 17.73
CA ALA A 43 5.65 -4.43 17.56
C ALA A 43 4.29 -3.86 18.01
N ASP A 44 4.27 -2.95 18.97
CA ASP A 44 3.07 -2.29 19.48
C ASP A 44 2.63 -1.06 18.67
N GLU A 45 3.31 -0.78 17.55
CA GLU A 45 2.92 0.19 16.53
C GLU A 45 2.32 -0.49 15.28
N ILE A 46 2.25 -1.83 15.28
CA ILE A 46 1.76 -2.67 14.19
C ILE A 46 0.40 -3.27 14.56
N PHE A 47 -0.58 -3.06 13.70
CA PHE A 47 -1.95 -3.57 13.85
C PHE A 47 -2.24 -4.56 12.73
N ILE A 48 -2.47 -5.82 13.08
CA ILE A 48 -2.76 -6.90 12.13
C ILE A 48 -4.23 -6.84 11.71
N SER A 49 -4.51 -6.97 10.42
CA SER A 49 -5.85 -6.94 9.84
C SER A 49 -6.01 -7.93 8.69
N ASP A 50 -7.18 -7.93 8.07
CA ASP A 50 -7.61 -8.93 7.10
C ASP A 50 -7.53 -8.46 5.64
N GLY A 51 -6.75 -7.41 5.37
CA GLY A 51 -6.48 -6.95 4.01
C GLY A 51 -6.19 -5.46 3.94
N ALA A 52 -5.19 -5.06 3.14
CA ALA A 52 -4.83 -3.65 2.96
C ALA A 52 -5.98 -2.79 2.40
N LYS A 53 -6.89 -3.37 1.62
CA LYS A 53 -8.10 -2.68 1.14
C LYS A 53 -9.02 -2.29 2.29
N GLU A 54 -9.24 -3.20 3.22
CA GLU A 54 -10.03 -2.97 4.43
C GLU A 54 -9.36 -1.91 5.31
N ASP A 55 -8.03 -1.95 5.45
CA ASP A 55 -7.27 -0.93 6.16
C ASP A 55 -7.43 0.46 5.52
N CYS A 56 -7.30 0.56 4.20
CA CYS A 56 -7.53 1.82 3.46
C CYS A 56 -8.94 2.37 3.67
N GLY A 57 -9.95 1.51 3.71
CA GLY A 57 -11.34 1.89 3.98
C GLY A 57 -11.56 2.31 5.43
N ASN A 58 -11.02 1.54 6.34
CA ASN A 58 -11.23 1.70 7.77
C ASN A 58 -10.48 2.90 8.38
N ILE A 59 -9.29 3.22 7.87
CA ILE A 59 -8.48 4.35 8.37
C ILE A 59 -9.21 5.69 8.23
N GLN A 60 -10.17 5.78 7.33
CA GLN A 60 -11.00 6.96 7.12
C GLN A 60 -11.71 7.43 8.40
N GLU A 61 -12.03 6.50 9.28
CA GLU A 61 -12.85 6.79 10.47
C GLU A 61 -12.12 7.55 11.58
N ILE A 62 -10.78 7.66 11.50
CA ILE A 62 -10.00 8.46 12.46
C ILE A 62 -9.77 9.90 12.00
N PHE A 63 -10.22 10.27 10.80
CA PHE A 63 -10.06 11.60 10.23
C PHE A 63 -11.39 12.35 10.16
N SER A 64 -11.32 13.70 10.20
CA SER A 64 -12.48 14.55 10.02
C SER A 64 -13.12 14.36 8.63
N LYS A 65 -14.43 14.55 8.56
CA LYS A 65 -15.17 14.58 7.28
C LYS A 65 -14.78 15.79 6.40
N ASP A 66 -14.25 16.83 7.02
CA ASP A 66 -13.82 18.04 6.32
C ASP A 66 -12.37 17.94 5.82
N SER A 67 -11.66 16.85 6.14
CA SER A 67 -10.29 16.65 5.70
C SER A 67 -10.20 16.57 4.19
N LYS A 68 -9.33 17.39 3.60
CA LYS A 68 -9.00 17.39 2.19
C LYS A 68 -7.96 16.33 1.86
N ILE A 69 -8.20 15.56 0.81
CA ILE A 69 -7.29 14.49 0.40
C ILE A 69 -6.53 14.85 -0.88
N ALA A 70 -5.30 14.34 -0.99
CA ALA A 70 -4.54 14.34 -2.24
C ALA A 70 -4.24 12.90 -2.66
N VAL A 71 -4.40 12.59 -3.94
CA VAL A 71 -4.13 11.28 -4.55
C VAL A 71 -3.33 11.44 -5.82
N CYS A 72 -2.48 10.47 -6.13
CA CYS A 72 -1.86 10.36 -7.46
C CYS A 72 -2.94 10.14 -8.53
N ASP A 73 -2.67 10.55 -9.76
CA ASP A 73 -3.55 10.30 -10.91
C ASP A 73 -2.70 9.88 -12.13
N PRO A 74 -2.79 8.62 -12.56
CA PRO A 74 -3.65 7.54 -12.08
C PRO A 74 -3.17 6.89 -10.77
N VAL A 75 -4.12 6.31 -10.02
CA VAL A 75 -3.86 5.60 -8.77
C VAL A 75 -4.89 4.49 -8.55
N TYR A 76 -4.65 3.65 -7.57
CA TYR A 76 -5.61 2.64 -7.12
C TYR A 76 -6.93 3.31 -6.67
N PRO A 77 -8.08 3.01 -7.32
CA PRO A 77 -9.33 3.76 -7.14
C PRO A 77 -9.87 3.77 -5.71
N VAL A 78 -9.50 2.76 -4.92
CA VAL A 78 -9.99 2.58 -3.54
C VAL A 78 -9.72 3.79 -2.66
N TYR A 79 -8.62 4.53 -2.89
CA TYR A 79 -8.34 5.74 -2.09
C TYR A 79 -9.38 6.84 -2.34
N VAL A 80 -9.85 7.02 -3.56
CA VAL A 80 -10.93 7.96 -3.88
C VAL A 80 -12.25 7.41 -3.37
N ASP A 81 -12.60 6.17 -3.72
CA ASP A 81 -13.90 5.56 -3.43
C ASP A 81 -14.19 5.49 -1.93
N THR A 82 -13.20 5.15 -1.12
CA THR A 82 -13.38 5.10 0.35
C THR A 82 -13.59 6.49 0.95
N ASN A 83 -12.98 7.53 0.39
CA ASN A 83 -13.23 8.91 0.78
C ASN A 83 -14.58 9.42 0.30
N VAL A 84 -15.07 8.97 -0.87
CA VAL A 84 -16.46 9.23 -1.33
C VAL A 84 -17.45 8.63 -0.34
N MET A 85 -17.25 7.36 0.05
CA MET A 85 -18.09 6.68 1.05
C MET A 85 -18.06 7.37 2.42
N ALA A 86 -16.92 7.95 2.79
CA ALA A 86 -16.78 8.74 4.01
C ALA A 86 -17.40 10.15 3.93
N GLY A 87 -17.85 10.57 2.73
CA GLY A 87 -18.56 11.84 2.51
C GLY A 87 -17.67 13.08 2.51
N ARG A 88 -16.35 12.96 2.24
CA ARG A 88 -15.41 14.10 2.28
C ARG A 88 -14.99 14.64 0.91
N THR A 89 -15.45 14.06 -0.18
CA THR A 89 -14.97 14.38 -1.53
C THR A 89 -15.73 15.53 -2.23
N GLY A 90 -16.76 16.06 -1.61
CA GLY A 90 -17.57 17.13 -2.21
C GLY A 90 -18.48 16.64 -3.33
N THR A 91 -18.64 17.45 -4.38
CA THR A 91 -19.52 17.18 -5.53
C THR A 91 -18.73 16.55 -6.68
N TYR A 92 -19.33 15.57 -7.34
CA TYR A 92 -18.74 14.95 -8.54
C TYR A 92 -19.02 15.80 -9.78
N ASP A 93 -17.98 16.12 -10.53
CA ASP A 93 -18.05 16.72 -11.86
C ASP A 93 -17.95 15.62 -12.92
N ALA A 94 -19.07 15.28 -13.54
CA ALA A 94 -19.13 14.21 -14.54
C ALA A 94 -18.38 14.56 -15.86
N ALA A 95 -18.21 15.83 -16.16
CA ALA A 95 -17.50 16.27 -17.37
C ALA A 95 -15.97 16.15 -17.18
N ALA A 96 -15.48 16.47 -15.99
CA ALA A 96 -14.08 16.35 -15.64
C ALA A 96 -13.70 14.95 -15.10
N GLY A 97 -14.68 14.16 -14.67
CA GLY A 97 -14.45 12.87 -14.02
C GLY A 97 -13.82 12.99 -12.63
N THR A 98 -14.00 14.12 -11.93
CA THR A 98 -13.30 14.44 -10.70
C THR A 98 -14.25 14.86 -9.57
N TRP A 99 -13.79 14.76 -8.33
CA TRP A 99 -14.48 15.23 -7.14
C TRP A 99 -13.92 16.58 -6.70
N SER A 100 -14.79 17.53 -6.35
CA SER A 100 -14.42 18.93 -6.09
C SER A 100 -13.52 19.14 -4.87
N ASN A 101 -13.49 18.21 -3.91
CA ASN A 101 -12.68 18.30 -2.69
C ASN A 101 -11.52 17.26 -2.67
N VAL A 102 -11.13 16.78 -3.84
CA VAL A 102 -9.98 15.88 -4.02
C VAL A 102 -8.92 16.60 -4.84
N ILE A 103 -7.69 16.62 -4.33
CA ILE A 103 -6.53 17.12 -5.05
C ILE A 103 -5.95 15.94 -5.85
N TYR A 104 -6.07 15.99 -7.16
CA TYR A 104 -5.45 15.03 -8.07
C TYR A 104 -4.05 15.51 -8.41
N MET A 105 -3.05 14.66 -8.18
CA MET A 105 -1.63 14.92 -8.47
C MET A 105 -1.25 14.17 -9.74
N PRO A 106 -1.10 14.85 -10.90
CA PRO A 106 -0.84 14.19 -12.17
C PRO A 106 0.48 13.42 -12.15
N CYS A 107 0.43 12.16 -12.56
CA CYS A 107 1.58 11.28 -12.74
C CYS A 107 1.74 11.01 -14.23
N THR A 108 2.55 11.83 -14.91
CA THR A 108 2.69 11.82 -16.36
C THR A 108 4.01 11.18 -16.80
N LYS A 109 4.14 10.93 -18.10
CA LYS A 109 5.37 10.41 -18.71
C LYS A 109 6.57 11.32 -18.47
N GLU A 110 6.34 12.64 -18.50
CA GLU A 110 7.38 13.67 -18.30
C GLU A 110 7.95 13.64 -16.88
N THR A 111 7.18 13.22 -15.91
CA THR A 111 7.58 13.06 -14.50
C THR A 111 7.96 11.62 -14.14
N ASN A 112 8.12 10.74 -15.13
CA ASN A 112 8.27 9.28 -14.92
C ASN A 112 7.16 8.71 -14.04
N PHE A 113 5.95 9.23 -14.17
CA PHE A 113 4.76 8.88 -13.38
C PHE A 113 4.93 9.07 -11.86
N ALA A 114 5.87 9.91 -11.43
CA ALA A 114 5.97 10.36 -10.04
C ALA A 114 5.16 11.67 -9.88
N PRO A 115 4.41 11.85 -8.78
CA PRO A 115 3.65 13.06 -8.53
C PRO A 115 4.58 14.19 -8.08
N GLU A 116 4.20 15.43 -8.45
CA GLU A 116 4.77 16.64 -7.86
C GLU A 116 3.99 17.05 -6.61
N LEU A 117 4.63 17.84 -5.73
CA LEU A 117 3.98 18.38 -4.54
C LEU A 117 2.75 19.22 -4.94
N PRO A 118 1.60 19.05 -4.27
CA PRO A 118 0.39 19.76 -4.60
C PRO A 118 0.51 21.26 -4.29
N LYS A 119 -0.13 22.10 -5.12
CA LYS A 119 -0.18 23.55 -4.90
C LYS A 119 -1.07 23.94 -3.73
N GLU A 120 -2.12 23.17 -3.52
CA GLU A 120 -3.06 23.30 -2.43
C GLU A 120 -2.68 22.33 -1.30
N THR A 121 -2.76 22.75 -0.05
CA THR A 121 -2.38 21.92 1.09
C THR A 121 -3.49 20.92 1.41
N PRO A 122 -3.23 19.60 1.31
CA PRO A 122 -4.14 18.56 1.79
C PRO A 122 -3.94 18.31 3.30
N ASP A 123 -4.94 17.68 3.92
CA ASP A 123 -4.81 17.11 5.26
C ASP A 123 -4.28 15.66 5.20
N ILE A 124 -4.63 14.92 4.14
CA ILE A 124 -4.27 13.53 3.94
C ILE A 124 -3.68 13.35 2.54
N ILE A 125 -2.55 12.70 2.46
CA ILE A 125 -1.85 12.40 1.20
C ILE A 125 -1.77 10.88 1.04
N TYR A 126 -2.35 10.34 -0.04
CA TYR A 126 -2.19 8.94 -0.40
C TYR A 126 -1.02 8.78 -1.35
N LEU A 127 -0.03 8.01 -0.95
CA LEU A 127 1.10 7.59 -1.79
C LEU A 127 1.15 6.07 -1.86
N CYS A 128 1.32 5.53 -3.05
CA CYS A 128 1.49 4.10 -3.29
C CYS A 128 2.74 3.91 -4.13
N PHE A 129 3.79 3.34 -3.54
CA PHE A 129 5.02 3.03 -4.26
C PHE A 129 5.57 1.67 -3.85
N PRO A 130 5.81 0.78 -4.82
CA PRO A 130 5.48 0.90 -6.27
C PRO A 130 4.00 1.16 -6.53
N ASN A 131 3.70 2.04 -7.52
CA ASN A 131 2.33 2.48 -7.78
C ASN A 131 1.49 1.44 -8.53
N ASN A 132 0.26 1.29 -8.11
CA ASN A 132 -0.80 0.67 -8.89
C ASN A 132 -1.63 1.80 -9.54
N PRO A 133 -1.68 1.95 -10.91
CA PRO A 133 -1.38 0.91 -11.91
C PRO A 133 -0.06 1.07 -12.67
N THR A 134 0.68 2.17 -12.50
CA THR A 134 1.80 2.54 -13.39
C THR A 134 3.07 1.72 -13.18
N GLY A 135 3.23 1.10 -12.00
CA GLY A 135 4.47 0.45 -11.60
C GLY A 135 5.61 1.42 -11.29
N SER A 136 5.32 2.74 -11.22
CA SER A 136 6.31 3.76 -10.91
C SER A 136 6.78 3.68 -9.46
N THR A 137 7.99 4.13 -9.23
CA THR A 137 8.61 4.27 -7.91
C THR A 137 9.23 5.65 -7.75
N VAL A 138 9.58 5.97 -6.53
CA VAL A 138 10.33 7.20 -6.20
C VAL A 138 11.61 6.81 -5.48
N THR A 139 12.67 7.63 -5.65
CA THR A 139 13.89 7.46 -4.89
C THR A 139 13.67 7.86 -3.42
N LYS A 140 14.62 7.50 -2.56
CA LYS A 140 14.58 7.90 -1.15
C LYS A 140 14.56 9.43 -1.01
N GLU A 141 15.30 10.16 -1.81
CA GLU A 141 15.35 11.63 -1.80
C GLU A 141 14.01 12.23 -2.20
N GLN A 142 13.36 11.65 -3.23
CA GLN A 142 12.02 12.09 -3.64
C GLN A 142 10.99 11.81 -2.53
N LEU A 143 11.04 10.62 -1.90
CA LEU A 143 10.13 10.29 -0.81
C LEU A 143 10.40 11.17 0.44
N GLN A 144 11.66 11.51 0.71
CA GLN A 144 12.01 12.46 1.78
C GLN A 144 11.35 13.83 1.57
N THR A 145 11.28 14.31 0.32
CA THR A 145 10.60 15.58 0.01
C THR A 145 9.11 15.55 0.43
N TRP A 146 8.45 14.40 0.29
CA TRP A 146 7.05 14.22 0.76
C TRP A 146 6.95 14.22 2.28
N VAL A 147 7.87 13.56 2.95
CA VAL A 147 7.93 13.54 4.44
C VAL A 147 8.17 14.94 4.99
N ASP A 148 9.10 15.68 4.39
CA ASP A 148 9.41 17.07 4.79
C ASP A 148 8.19 17.99 4.54
N TYR A 149 7.52 17.83 3.41
CA TYR A 149 6.30 18.56 3.08
C TYR A 149 5.18 18.26 4.10
N ALA A 150 4.94 17.00 4.41
CA ALA A 150 3.90 16.59 5.36
C ALA A 150 4.19 17.14 6.76
N ASN A 151 5.43 17.03 7.25
CA ASN A 151 5.83 17.60 8.54
C ASN A 151 5.68 19.14 8.58
N LYS A 152 5.99 19.82 7.48
CA LYS A 152 5.87 21.28 7.38
C LYS A 152 4.42 21.75 7.36
N THR A 153 3.53 21.00 6.71
CA THR A 153 2.13 21.39 6.51
C THR A 153 1.18 20.82 7.57
N GLY A 154 1.62 19.82 8.31
CA GLY A 154 0.77 19.06 9.24
C GLY A 154 -0.11 18.00 8.57
N ALA A 155 0.12 17.70 7.29
CA ALA A 155 -0.57 16.64 6.57
C ALA A 155 -0.14 15.25 7.07
N VAL A 156 -1.03 14.27 6.95
CA VAL A 156 -0.72 12.85 7.22
C VAL A 156 -0.57 12.10 5.91
N ILE A 157 0.54 11.39 5.74
CA ILE A 157 0.74 10.50 4.60
C ILE A 157 0.19 9.12 4.95
N ILE A 158 -0.69 8.59 4.10
CA ILE A 158 -1.06 7.17 4.06
C ILE A 158 -0.25 6.54 2.94
N TYR A 159 0.75 5.75 3.33
CA TYR A 159 1.70 5.12 2.42
C TYR A 159 1.34 3.65 2.21
N ASP A 160 0.90 3.30 1.01
CA ASP A 160 0.58 1.92 0.64
C ASP A 160 1.83 1.23 0.07
N ALA A 161 2.37 0.29 0.86
CA ALA A 161 3.56 -0.49 0.53
C ALA A 161 3.21 -1.92 0.05
N ALA A 162 2.02 -2.12 -0.54
CA ALA A 162 1.56 -3.46 -0.93
C ALA A 162 2.47 -4.18 -1.95
N TYR A 163 3.28 -3.45 -2.69
CA TYR A 163 4.19 -3.98 -3.71
C TYR A 163 5.67 -3.88 -3.34
N GLU A 164 6.01 -3.55 -2.09
CA GLU A 164 7.40 -3.32 -1.66
C GLU A 164 8.33 -4.52 -1.90
N ALA A 165 7.80 -5.75 -1.80
CA ALA A 165 8.59 -6.96 -1.98
C ALA A 165 9.12 -7.15 -3.42
N TYR A 166 8.59 -6.41 -4.39
CA TYR A 166 9.05 -6.43 -5.79
C TYR A 166 10.17 -5.42 -6.07
N ILE A 167 10.49 -4.54 -5.13
CA ILE A 167 11.56 -3.54 -5.29
C ILE A 167 12.90 -4.23 -5.40
N SER A 168 13.64 -3.91 -6.47
CA SER A 168 14.95 -4.47 -6.77
C SER A 168 16.07 -3.42 -6.84
N GLU A 169 15.72 -2.16 -7.04
CA GLU A 169 16.67 -1.04 -7.12
C GLU A 169 16.99 -0.50 -5.73
N LYS A 170 18.27 -0.30 -5.45
CA LYS A 170 18.76 0.05 -4.10
C LYS A 170 18.37 1.43 -3.61
N GLU A 171 18.14 2.36 -4.55
CA GLU A 171 17.73 3.73 -4.28
C GLU A 171 16.24 3.89 -3.96
N VAL A 172 15.45 2.84 -4.20
CA VAL A 172 14.01 2.81 -3.93
C VAL A 172 13.77 2.26 -2.52
N PRO A 173 13.17 3.04 -1.62
CA PRO A 173 12.92 2.59 -0.25
C PRO A 173 11.81 1.54 -0.20
N HIS A 174 11.96 0.56 0.69
CA HIS A 174 10.96 -0.47 0.97
C HIS A 174 9.91 -0.03 1.99
N SER A 175 10.18 1.06 2.70
CA SER A 175 9.28 1.65 3.70
C SER A 175 9.46 3.14 3.73
N ILE A 176 8.37 3.87 3.98
CA ILE A 176 8.45 5.33 4.20
C ILE A 176 9.29 5.66 5.45
N TYR A 177 9.39 4.74 6.41
CA TYR A 177 10.16 4.94 7.63
C TYR A 177 11.68 4.87 7.44
N GLU A 178 12.16 4.60 6.23
CA GLU A 178 13.56 4.82 5.85
C GLU A 178 13.88 6.32 5.67
N CYS A 179 12.85 7.18 5.56
CA CYS A 179 12.97 8.63 5.50
C CYS A 179 12.98 9.25 6.91
N GLU A 180 13.83 10.24 7.11
CA GLU A 180 13.91 10.97 8.39
C GLU A 180 12.62 11.75 8.66
N GLY A 181 12.10 11.67 9.88
CA GLY A 181 10.87 12.37 10.28
C GLY A 181 9.56 11.68 9.82
N ALA A 182 9.61 10.53 9.12
CA ALA A 182 8.40 9.84 8.68
C ALA A 182 7.53 9.35 9.86
N ARG A 183 8.13 9.01 10.99
CA ARG A 183 7.41 8.59 12.20
C ARG A 183 6.42 9.61 12.75
N THR A 184 6.59 10.89 12.39
CA THR A 184 5.72 11.98 12.88
C THR A 184 4.60 12.36 11.93
N CYS A 185 4.59 11.82 10.69
CA CYS A 185 3.62 12.21 9.68
C CYS A 185 3.09 11.07 8.79
N ALA A 186 3.61 9.83 8.91
CA ALA A 186 3.24 8.76 7.99
C ALA A 186 2.62 7.55 8.70
N ILE A 187 1.54 7.02 8.11
CA ILE A 187 0.91 5.73 8.39
C ILE A 187 1.24 4.82 7.22
N GLU A 188 1.79 3.63 7.47
CA GLU A 188 2.11 2.67 6.40
C GLU A 188 1.15 1.49 6.43
N ILE A 189 0.66 1.10 5.25
CA ILE A 189 -0.17 -0.09 5.06
C ILE A 189 0.64 -1.15 4.32
N ARG A 190 0.73 -2.34 4.90
CA ARG A 190 1.42 -3.50 4.33
C ARG A 190 0.45 -4.62 3.99
N SER A 191 0.78 -5.39 2.96
CA SER A 191 -0.08 -6.46 2.48
C SER A 191 0.70 -7.74 2.23
N PHE A 192 0.18 -8.86 2.71
CA PHE A 192 0.68 -10.21 2.37
C PHE A 192 0.04 -10.75 1.07
N SER A 193 -0.91 -10.02 0.49
CA SER A 193 -1.66 -10.46 -0.69
C SER A 193 -0.76 -10.67 -1.90
N LYS A 194 0.26 -9.81 -2.09
CA LYS A 194 1.08 -9.81 -3.31
C LYS A 194 2.37 -10.59 -3.14
N ASN A 195 3.10 -10.36 -2.07
CA ASN A 195 4.37 -11.03 -1.80
C ASN A 195 4.19 -12.50 -1.43
N ALA A 196 3.21 -12.83 -0.58
CA ALA A 196 2.97 -14.19 -0.06
C ALA A 196 1.82 -14.94 -0.74
N GLY A 197 1.15 -14.33 -1.73
CA GLY A 197 0.01 -14.96 -2.39
C GLY A 197 -1.24 -15.08 -1.50
N PHE A 198 -1.37 -14.27 -0.44
CA PHE A 198 -2.45 -14.35 0.55
C PHE A 198 -3.71 -13.59 0.11
N THR A 199 -3.95 -13.46 -1.20
CA THR A 199 -5.14 -12.76 -1.73
C THR A 199 -6.44 -13.33 -1.21
N GLY A 200 -6.55 -14.66 -1.09
CA GLY A 200 -7.73 -15.38 -0.64
C GLY A 200 -7.77 -15.67 0.87
N VAL A 201 -6.63 -15.57 1.57
CA VAL A 201 -6.57 -15.88 3.01
C VAL A 201 -6.57 -14.64 3.88
N ARG A 202 -6.40 -13.46 3.32
CA ARG A 202 -6.59 -12.13 3.91
C ARG A 202 -5.66 -11.85 5.08
N LEU A 203 -4.53 -11.18 4.82
CA LEU A 203 -3.62 -10.71 5.85
C LEU A 203 -2.96 -9.39 5.43
N SER A 204 -2.96 -8.43 6.32
CA SER A 204 -2.30 -7.14 6.19
C SER A 204 -1.89 -6.58 7.55
N ALA A 205 -1.23 -5.44 7.52
CA ALA A 205 -0.96 -4.66 8.72
C ALA A 205 -0.98 -3.18 8.43
N THR A 206 -1.52 -2.40 9.37
CA THR A 206 -1.38 -0.95 9.43
C THR A 206 -0.34 -0.61 10.49
N VAL A 207 0.65 0.21 10.13
CA VAL A 207 1.71 0.68 11.03
C VAL A 207 1.49 2.14 11.34
N ILE A 208 1.28 2.43 12.61
CA ILE A 208 1.04 3.80 13.09
C ILE A 208 1.99 4.08 14.25
N PRO A 209 3.07 4.83 14.02
CA PRO A 209 3.96 5.25 15.10
C PRO A 209 3.24 6.08 16.17
N LYS A 210 3.67 5.93 17.41
CA LYS A 210 3.13 6.70 18.55
C LYS A 210 3.47 8.19 18.48
N ASP A 211 4.37 8.56 17.57
CA ASP A 211 4.83 9.94 17.39
C ASP A 211 3.87 10.80 16.55
N ILE A 212 2.96 10.17 15.76
CA ILE A 212 1.99 10.92 14.95
C ILE A 212 0.90 11.50 15.84
N LYS A 213 0.76 12.83 15.79
CA LYS A 213 -0.24 13.58 16.58
C LYS A 213 -1.02 14.55 15.71
N SER A 214 -2.27 14.77 16.08
CA SER A 214 -3.08 15.90 15.65
C SER A 214 -3.44 16.70 16.89
N GLY A 215 -2.78 17.85 17.12
CA GLY A 215 -2.79 18.54 18.40
C GLY A 215 -2.25 17.62 19.51
N ASP A 216 -2.99 17.45 20.58
CA ASP A 216 -2.62 16.59 21.72
C ASP A 216 -3.05 15.12 21.54
N VAL A 217 -3.71 14.78 20.44
CA VAL A 217 -4.26 13.43 20.21
C VAL A 217 -3.31 12.61 19.37
N MET A 218 -2.91 11.43 19.87
CA MET A 218 -2.10 10.46 19.12
C MET A 218 -3.00 9.67 18.15
N LEU A 219 -2.66 9.64 16.86
CA LEU A 219 -3.41 8.88 15.85
C LEU A 219 -3.36 7.37 16.16
N HIS A 220 -2.24 6.89 16.69
CA HIS A 220 -2.12 5.52 17.19
C HIS A 220 -3.25 5.15 18.16
N SER A 221 -3.57 6.02 19.12
CA SER A 221 -4.62 5.77 20.11
C SER A 221 -6.02 5.78 19.49
N LEU A 222 -6.26 6.66 18.52
CA LEU A 222 -7.52 6.68 17.77
C LEU A 222 -7.70 5.40 16.98
N TRP A 223 -6.66 4.96 16.27
CA TRP A 223 -6.72 3.72 15.51
C TRP A 223 -6.86 2.50 16.43
N ALA A 224 -6.11 2.42 17.51
CA ALA A 224 -6.25 1.33 18.49
C ALA A 224 -7.68 1.23 19.01
N ARG A 225 -8.31 2.36 19.34
CA ARG A 225 -9.71 2.41 19.78
C ARG A 225 -10.67 1.94 18.68
N ARG A 226 -10.51 2.46 17.45
CA ARG A 226 -11.32 2.06 16.30
C ARG A 226 -11.16 0.57 16.01
N HIS A 227 -9.93 0.10 15.94
CA HIS A 227 -9.58 -1.27 15.61
C HIS A 227 -10.16 -2.25 16.63
N GLY A 228 -9.90 -2.08 17.92
CA GLY A 228 -10.42 -2.92 18.98
C GLY A 228 -11.95 -2.82 19.19
N THR A 229 -12.62 -1.77 18.63
CA THR A 229 -14.10 -1.65 18.73
C THR A 229 -14.83 -2.35 17.59
N LYS A 230 -14.26 -2.35 16.38
CA LYS A 230 -14.94 -2.80 15.15
C LYS A 230 -14.34 -4.04 14.50
N PHE A 231 -13.28 -4.59 15.07
CA PHE A 231 -12.56 -5.72 14.49
C PHE A 231 -12.07 -6.67 15.57
N ASN A 232 -12.35 -7.96 15.42
CA ASN A 232 -11.95 -9.01 16.37
C ASN A 232 -10.66 -9.74 16.00
N GLY A 233 -9.95 -9.24 15.01
CA GLY A 233 -8.67 -9.79 14.56
C GLY A 233 -8.80 -10.84 13.45
N THR A 234 -7.71 -10.99 12.71
CA THR A 234 -7.53 -12.08 11.75
C THR A 234 -7.30 -13.39 12.51
N SER A 235 -7.72 -14.51 11.93
CA SER A 235 -7.64 -15.81 12.60
C SER A 235 -6.20 -16.18 13.00
N TYR A 236 -6.07 -16.95 14.08
CA TYR A 236 -4.79 -17.49 14.56
C TYR A 236 -4.01 -18.22 13.45
N ILE A 237 -4.70 -19.09 12.70
CA ILE A 237 -4.11 -19.89 11.62
C ILE A 237 -3.47 -19.00 10.56
N ILE A 238 -4.14 -17.90 10.17
CA ILE A 238 -3.64 -16.96 9.17
C ILE A 238 -2.46 -16.15 9.71
N GLN A 239 -2.51 -15.73 10.97
CA GLN A 239 -1.39 -15.03 11.58
C GLN A 239 -0.17 -15.94 11.73
N LYS A 240 -0.34 -17.22 12.05
CA LYS A 240 0.75 -18.23 12.04
C LYS A 240 1.31 -18.47 10.64
N ALA A 241 0.46 -18.47 9.61
CA ALA A 241 0.94 -18.53 8.23
C ALA A 241 1.74 -17.26 7.88
N GLY A 242 1.34 -16.09 8.37
CA GLY A 242 2.09 -14.84 8.23
C GLY A 242 3.45 -14.87 8.92
N GLU A 243 3.53 -15.42 10.13
CA GLU A 243 4.81 -15.63 10.83
C GLU A 243 5.76 -16.53 10.02
N ALA A 244 5.24 -17.61 9.43
CA ALA A 244 6.01 -18.54 8.63
C ALA A 244 6.67 -17.90 7.39
N VAL A 245 6.13 -16.80 6.87
CA VAL A 245 6.71 -16.00 5.78
C VAL A 245 8.13 -15.52 6.13
N TYR A 246 8.40 -15.26 7.40
CA TYR A 246 9.69 -14.75 7.88
C TYR A 246 10.70 -15.85 8.24
N SER A 247 10.33 -17.12 8.15
CA SER A 247 11.27 -18.23 8.26
C SER A 247 12.19 -18.30 7.03
N ASP A 248 13.33 -18.98 7.14
CA ASP A 248 14.27 -19.13 6.00
C ASP A 248 13.57 -19.78 4.80
N ALA A 249 12.80 -20.84 5.02
CA ALA A 249 12.02 -21.51 3.97
C ALA A 249 10.93 -20.59 3.39
N GLY A 250 10.28 -19.78 4.24
CA GLY A 250 9.30 -18.79 3.80
C GLY A 250 9.94 -17.73 2.89
N LYS A 251 11.05 -17.15 3.32
CA LYS A 251 11.79 -16.15 2.54
C LYS A 251 12.25 -16.68 1.18
N GLU A 252 12.73 -17.92 1.12
CA GLU A 252 13.13 -18.59 -0.12
C GLU A 252 11.93 -18.74 -1.07
N GLN A 253 10.79 -19.23 -0.57
CA GLN A 253 9.58 -19.39 -1.37
C GLN A 253 9.04 -18.05 -1.88
N LEU A 254 9.02 -17.01 -1.04
CA LEU A 254 8.61 -15.68 -1.45
C LEU A 254 9.52 -15.10 -2.52
N SER A 255 10.83 -15.23 -2.35
CA SER A 255 11.81 -14.78 -3.34
C SER A 255 11.58 -15.46 -4.70
N ALA A 256 11.35 -16.77 -4.71
CA ALA A 256 11.05 -17.50 -5.93
C ALA A 256 9.74 -17.04 -6.58
N GLN A 257 8.70 -16.79 -5.79
CA GLN A 257 7.42 -16.27 -6.29
C GLN A 257 7.56 -14.86 -6.88
N VAL A 258 8.24 -13.96 -6.20
CA VAL A 258 8.52 -12.60 -6.70
C VAL A 258 9.31 -12.68 -8.00
N ALA A 259 10.36 -13.49 -8.05
CA ALA A 259 11.17 -13.71 -9.26
C ALA A 259 10.32 -14.22 -10.44
N TYR A 260 9.37 -15.11 -10.19
CA TYR A 260 8.45 -15.60 -11.23
C TYR A 260 7.60 -14.47 -11.83
N TYR A 261 6.97 -13.64 -10.98
CA TYR A 261 6.17 -12.49 -11.45
C TYR A 261 7.02 -11.47 -12.19
N MET A 262 8.22 -11.17 -11.68
CA MET A 262 9.11 -10.21 -12.34
C MET A 262 9.67 -10.72 -13.66
N ASN A 263 9.89 -12.03 -13.79
CA ASN A 263 10.25 -12.64 -15.08
C ASN A 263 9.08 -12.52 -16.09
N ASN A 264 7.84 -12.74 -15.67
CA ASN A 264 6.67 -12.53 -16.53
C ASN A 264 6.58 -11.06 -16.99
N ALA A 265 6.78 -10.11 -16.08
CA ALA A 265 6.82 -8.68 -16.40
C ALA A 265 7.91 -8.37 -17.43
N LYS A 266 9.11 -8.93 -17.27
CA LYS A 266 10.21 -8.79 -18.22
C LYS A 266 9.84 -9.29 -19.61
N VAL A 267 9.31 -10.51 -19.72
CA VAL A 267 8.91 -11.11 -21.01
C VAL A 267 7.85 -10.25 -21.71
N ILE A 268 6.83 -9.79 -20.98
CA ILE A 268 5.79 -8.92 -21.52
C ILE A 268 6.38 -7.59 -21.97
N LYS A 269 7.21 -6.96 -21.15
CA LYS A 269 7.83 -5.67 -21.45
C LYS A 269 8.73 -5.72 -22.69
N GLU A 270 9.56 -6.76 -22.79
CA GLU A 270 10.45 -6.98 -23.95
C GLU A 270 9.62 -7.22 -25.22
N GLY A 271 8.63 -8.13 -25.18
CA GLY A 271 7.77 -8.40 -26.32
C GLY A 271 6.98 -7.18 -26.82
N LEU A 272 6.48 -6.35 -25.90
CA LEU A 272 5.80 -5.10 -26.27
C LEU A 272 6.76 -4.07 -26.89
N LYS A 273 7.99 -3.96 -26.38
CA LYS A 273 9.02 -3.09 -26.97
C LYS A 273 9.42 -3.56 -28.35
N ASP A 274 9.61 -4.86 -28.56
CA ASP A 274 9.94 -5.44 -29.86
C ASP A 274 8.81 -5.24 -30.87
N ALA A 275 7.56 -5.21 -30.40
CA ALA A 275 6.39 -4.85 -31.20
C ALA A 275 6.23 -3.33 -31.45
N GLY A 276 7.14 -2.50 -30.93
CA GLY A 276 7.19 -1.06 -31.18
C GLY A 276 6.34 -0.20 -30.24
N TYR A 277 5.88 -0.77 -29.11
CA TYR A 277 5.13 0.00 -28.11
C TYR A 277 6.05 0.75 -27.14
N ASN A 278 5.61 1.94 -26.70
CA ASN A 278 6.20 2.62 -25.57
C ASN A 278 5.67 2.03 -24.27
N VAL A 279 6.55 1.51 -23.43
CA VAL A 279 6.19 0.88 -22.17
C VAL A 279 7.07 1.34 -21.03
N SER A 280 6.46 1.53 -19.85
CA SER A 280 7.11 1.81 -18.58
C SER A 280 6.71 0.75 -17.54
N GLY A 281 7.24 0.84 -16.31
CA GLY A 281 7.02 -0.17 -15.27
C GLY A 281 7.83 -1.45 -15.48
N GLY A 282 7.43 -2.54 -14.80
CA GLY A 282 8.06 -3.85 -14.91
C GLY A 282 9.50 -3.92 -14.38
N VAL A 283 9.88 -3.08 -13.39
CA VAL A 283 11.21 -3.05 -12.76
C VAL A 283 11.09 -3.34 -11.26
N ASN A 284 10.32 -2.53 -10.53
CA ASN A 284 10.09 -2.67 -9.09
C ASN A 284 8.66 -3.13 -8.76
N ALA A 285 7.89 -3.49 -9.77
CA ALA A 285 6.54 -4.07 -9.68
C ALA A 285 6.22 -4.85 -10.95
N PRO A 286 5.30 -5.81 -10.90
CA PRO A 286 4.93 -6.59 -12.09
C PRO A 286 4.03 -5.83 -13.07
N TYR A 287 3.72 -4.56 -12.81
CA TYR A 287 2.89 -3.73 -13.67
C TYR A 287 3.67 -3.23 -14.89
N ILE A 288 3.04 -3.37 -16.06
CA ILE A 288 3.49 -2.79 -17.32
C ILE A 288 2.50 -1.71 -17.72
N TRP A 289 2.97 -0.49 -17.91
CA TRP A 289 2.17 0.66 -18.33
C TRP A 289 2.49 0.97 -19.78
N LEU A 290 1.50 0.77 -20.64
CA LEU A 290 1.63 0.86 -22.10
C LEU A 290 0.97 2.14 -22.61
N GLU A 291 1.67 2.88 -23.49
CA GLU A 291 1.07 3.97 -24.25
C GLU A 291 0.21 3.41 -25.38
N THR A 292 -1.07 3.78 -25.42
CA THR A 292 -2.02 3.30 -26.44
C THR A 292 -1.59 3.76 -27.83
N PRO A 293 -1.68 2.91 -28.86
CA PRO A 293 -1.23 3.26 -30.19
C PRO A 293 -2.19 4.23 -30.91
N LYS A 294 -1.67 5.00 -31.82
CA LYS A 294 -2.45 5.83 -32.78
C LYS A 294 -3.42 6.82 -32.13
N GLY A 295 -3.11 7.27 -30.91
CA GLY A 295 -3.96 8.22 -30.19
C GLY A 295 -5.33 7.66 -29.75
N MET A 296 -5.48 6.35 -29.68
CA MET A 296 -6.66 5.71 -29.09
C MET A 296 -6.78 6.06 -27.61
N THR A 297 -8.01 6.14 -27.11
CA THR A 297 -8.25 6.12 -25.67
C THR A 297 -7.97 4.72 -25.11
N SER A 298 -7.78 4.59 -23.79
CA SER A 298 -7.61 3.28 -23.18
C SER A 298 -8.79 2.35 -23.44
N TRP A 299 -10.03 2.89 -23.40
CA TRP A 299 -11.23 2.11 -23.67
C TRP A 299 -11.32 1.65 -25.11
N ASP A 300 -11.07 2.52 -26.10
CA ASP A 300 -11.04 2.12 -27.51
C ASP A 300 -9.98 1.05 -27.78
N PHE A 301 -8.85 1.12 -27.07
CA PHE A 301 -7.79 0.12 -27.24
C PHE A 301 -8.14 -1.22 -26.60
N PHE A 302 -8.81 -1.23 -25.44
CA PHE A 302 -9.33 -2.47 -24.84
C PHE A 302 -10.39 -3.12 -25.73
N ASP A 303 -11.33 -2.36 -26.27
CA ASP A 303 -12.33 -2.88 -27.20
C ASP A 303 -11.65 -3.44 -28.47
N TYR A 304 -10.64 -2.75 -29.00
CA TYR A 304 -9.86 -3.22 -30.13
C TYR A 304 -9.14 -4.54 -29.83
N LEU A 305 -8.50 -4.67 -28.67
CA LEU A 305 -7.83 -5.90 -28.27
C LEU A 305 -8.81 -7.07 -28.14
N LEU A 306 -9.94 -6.84 -27.50
CA LEU A 306 -10.98 -7.84 -27.33
C LEU A 306 -11.54 -8.31 -28.67
N GLU A 307 -11.89 -7.37 -29.56
CA GLU A 307 -12.53 -7.67 -30.85
C GLU A 307 -11.58 -8.26 -31.91
N LYS A 308 -10.32 -7.81 -31.94
CA LYS A 308 -9.37 -8.14 -33.01
C LYS A 308 -8.29 -9.14 -32.60
N ALA A 309 -7.96 -9.20 -31.30
CA ALA A 309 -6.89 -10.07 -30.78
C ALA A 309 -7.39 -11.13 -29.78
N ASN A 310 -8.64 -11.04 -29.34
CA ASN A 310 -9.23 -11.89 -28.30
C ASN A 310 -8.43 -11.84 -26.97
N VAL A 311 -7.97 -10.66 -26.59
CA VAL A 311 -7.16 -10.42 -25.39
C VAL A 311 -7.90 -9.44 -24.46
#